data_67c839af7248a868f964b320280b42f0
#
_entry.id   67c839af7248a868f964b320280b42f0
#
_cell.length_a   1.000
_cell.length_b   1.000
_cell.length_c   1.000
_cell.angle_alpha   90.00
_cell.angle_beta   90.00
_cell.angle_gamma   90.00
#
_symmetry.space_group_name_H-M   'P 1'
#
loop_
_entity.id
_entity.type
_entity.pdbx_description
1 polymer ?
#
loop_
_entity_poly.entity_id
_entity_poly.type
_entity_poly.pdbx_seq_one_letter_code
_entity_poly.pdbx_strand_id
1 'polypeptide(L)'
;MTKTTTATPISLDLLKEQGNAPDWLTDHGLKTLQAGYLLPDETPKGMWQRISSAAAERLQKPEMTERFFDLFWKNWLCPATPVATNMGTKRGLPISCFSAYIPDSVDGIMTSMHEIAMLSKHGGGIGSYYGALRPRGSKIKGNGKTDGIVPFLKILDSTISGISQGGVRRGAAAAYLPIEHGDFDEFVNIRKPHGDVNRQCLNLHHGVTVGDEFMEKVIKGDKKSREKWRELLKTRMETGEPYIMFRDSVNRHR
;
A
#
# COMPACT_ATOMS: atom_id res chain seq x y z
N MET A 1 -10.82 -35.05 7.06
CA MET A 1 -10.89 -35.18 5.58
C MET A 1 -12.23 -34.64 5.14
N THR A 2 -12.30 -33.34 4.87
CA THR A 2 -13.50 -32.67 4.36
C THR A 2 -13.49 -32.78 2.84
N LYS A 3 -14.46 -33.50 2.27
CA LYS A 3 -14.65 -33.61 0.82
C LYS A 3 -14.91 -32.22 0.24
N THR A 4 -13.94 -31.66 -0.48
CA THR A 4 -14.14 -30.52 -1.35
C THR A 4 -15.01 -30.97 -2.52
N THR A 5 -16.28 -30.65 -2.49
CA THR A 5 -17.19 -30.80 -3.62
C THR A 5 -16.69 -29.84 -4.71
N THR A 6 -16.00 -30.34 -5.71
CA THR A 6 -15.64 -29.59 -6.91
C THR A 6 -16.91 -29.36 -7.71
N ALA A 7 -17.60 -28.25 -7.48
CA ALA A 7 -18.62 -27.79 -8.42
C ALA A 7 -17.97 -27.59 -9.78
N THR A 8 -18.58 -28.13 -10.83
CA THR A 8 -18.13 -27.96 -12.22
C THR A 8 -18.02 -26.45 -12.49
N PRO A 9 -16.89 -25.93 -12.98
CA PRO A 9 -16.76 -24.50 -13.25
C PRO A 9 -17.81 -24.10 -14.29
N ILE A 10 -18.68 -23.19 -13.91
CA ILE A 10 -19.71 -22.63 -14.82
C ILE A 10 -18.96 -21.90 -15.94
N SER A 11 -19.27 -22.26 -17.20
CA SER A 11 -18.63 -21.61 -18.36
C SER A 11 -19.02 -20.14 -18.47
N LEU A 12 -18.14 -19.31 -19.00
CA LEU A 12 -18.42 -17.90 -19.21
C LEU A 12 -19.62 -17.69 -20.16
N ASP A 13 -19.70 -18.51 -21.22
CA ASP A 13 -20.79 -18.42 -22.20
C ASP A 13 -22.15 -18.65 -21.53
N LEU A 14 -22.27 -19.66 -20.68
CA LEU A 14 -23.49 -19.92 -19.93
C LEU A 14 -23.85 -18.75 -18.99
N LEU A 15 -22.86 -18.15 -18.33
CA LEU A 15 -23.10 -16.97 -17.50
C LEU A 15 -23.59 -15.76 -18.32
N LYS A 16 -23.06 -15.58 -19.53
CA LYS A 16 -23.53 -14.52 -20.46
C LYS A 16 -24.95 -14.78 -20.96
N GLU A 17 -25.25 -15.99 -21.40
CA GLU A 17 -26.59 -16.40 -21.83
C GLU A 17 -27.65 -16.21 -20.73
N GLN A 18 -27.29 -16.46 -19.48
CA GLN A 18 -28.13 -16.22 -18.30
C GLN A 18 -28.19 -14.76 -17.85
N GLY A 19 -27.44 -13.86 -18.50
CA GLY A 19 -27.33 -12.47 -18.10
C GLY A 19 -26.62 -12.28 -16.74
N ASN A 20 -25.75 -13.23 -16.34
CA ASN A 20 -24.98 -13.22 -15.10
C ASN A 20 -23.53 -12.73 -15.27
N ALA A 21 -23.10 -12.52 -16.51
CA ALA A 21 -21.84 -11.89 -16.86
C ALA A 21 -22.05 -10.91 -18.04
N PRO A 22 -21.32 -9.77 -18.07
CA PRO A 22 -21.43 -8.84 -19.19
C PRO A 22 -20.66 -9.37 -20.42
N ASP A 23 -21.04 -8.93 -21.63
CA ASP A 23 -20.45 -9.38 -22.89
C ASP A 23 -18.95 -9.13 -22.98
N TRP A 24 -18.46 -8.05 -22.41
CA TRP A 24 -17.05 -7.68 -22.41
C TRP A 24 -16.16 -8.56 -21.49
N LEU A 25 -16.74 -9.33 -20.56
CA LEU A 25 -15.96 -10.17 -19.66
C LEU A 25 -15.31 -11.32 -20.46
N THR A 26 -14.03 -11.55 -20.20
CA THR A 26 -13.25 -12.64 -20.82
C THR A 26 -13.10 -13.82 -19.87
N ASP A 27 -12.73 -15.01 -20.39
CA ASP A 27 -12.44 -16.19 -19.55
C ASP A 27 -11.34 -15.91 -18.53
N HIS A 28 -10.30 -15.17 -18.93
CA HIS A 28 -9.24 -14.77 -18.01
C HIS A 28 -9.77 -13.83 -16.91
N GLY A 29 -10.63 -12.88 -17.28
CA GLY A 29 -11.33 -12.02 -16.33
C GLY A 29 -12.18 -12.81 -15.34
N LEU A 30 -12.97 -13.79 -15.82
CA LEU A 30 -13.78 -14.65 -14.96
C LEU A 30 -12.91 -15.45 -13.97
N LYS A 31 -11.82 -16.06 -14.46
CA LYS A 31 -10.86 -16.78 -13.58
C LYS A 31 -10.27 -15.86 -12.51
N THR A 32 -9.96 -14.62 -12.86
CA THR A 32 -9.46 -13.62 -11.91
C THR A 32 -10.51 -13.29 -10.85
N LEU A 33 -11.76 -13.08 -11.25
CA LEU A 33 -12.85 -12.83 -10.32
C LEU A 33 -13.07 -14.01 -9.37
N GLN A 34 -13.08 -15.23 -9.89
CA GLN A 34 -13.24 -16.47 -9.11
C GLN A 34 -12.07 -16.72 -8.14
N ALA A 35 -10.86 -16.28 -8.47
CA ALA A 35 -9.67 -16.50 -7.65
C ALA A 35 -9.69 -15.77 -6.29
N GLY A 36 -10.61 -14.81 -6.06
CA GLY A 36 -10.68 -14.14 -4.76
C GLY A 36 -11.63 -12.95 -4.65
N TYR A 37 -12.25 -12.53 -5.75
CA TYR A 37 -13.16 -11.38 -5.76
C TYR A 37 -14.61 -11.77 -5.42
N LEU A 38 -15.07 -12.89 -6.01
CA LEU A 38 -16.42 -13.38 -5.79
C LEU A 38 -16.54 -14.01 -4.40
N LEU A 39 -17.74 -13.90 -3.82
CA LEU A 39 -18.16 -14.71 -2.68
C LEU A 39 -18.43 -16.15 -3.15
N PRO A 40 -18.49 -17.14 -2.24
CA PRO A 40 -18.99 -18.47 -2.60
C PRO A 40 -20.35 -18.34 -3.31
N ASP A 41 -20.50 -19.04 -4.43
CA ASP A 41 -21.71 -19.06 -5.26
C ASP A 41 -22.16 -17.70 -5.86
N GLU A 42 -21.32 -16.68 -5.76
CA GLU A 42 -21.58 -15.35 -6.34
C GLU A 42 -21.25 -15.33 -7.83
N THR A 43 -22.14 -14.76 -8.63
CA THR A 43 -21.87 -14.48 -10.05
C THR A 43 -21.20 -13.11 -10.23
N PRO A 44 -20.57 -12.83 -11.38
CA PRO A 44 -20.10 -11.48 -11.69
C PRO A 44 -21.18 -10.40 -11.52
N LYS A 45 -22.41 -10.66 -12.01
CA LYS A 45 -23.56 -9.76 -11.80
C LYS A 45 -23.86 -9.53 -10.32
N GLY A 46 -23.88 -10.61 -9.53
CA GLY A 46 -24.14 -10.55 -8.09
C GLY A 46 -23.10 -9.69 -7.37
N MET A 47 -21.81 -9.80 -7.73
CA MET A 47 -20.75 -8.97 -7.19
C MET A 47 -21.01 -7.48 -7.45
N TRP A 48 -21.30 -7.08 -8.69
CA TRP A 48 -21.57 -5.68 -8.99
C TRP A 48 -22.87 -5.18 -8.36
N GLN A 49 -23.91 -6.01 -8.26
CA GLN A 49 -25.13 -5.67 -7.51
C GLN A 49 -24.84 -5.45 -6.02
N ARG A 50 -24.06 -6.32 -5.40
CA ARG A 50 -23.65 -6.20 -3.99
C ARG A 50 -22.92 -4.89 -3.73
N ILE A 51 -21.92 -4.56 -4.56
CA ILE A 51 -21.13 -3.33 -4.44
C ILE A 51 -22.03 -2.10 -4.59
N SER A 52 -22.88 -2.11 -5.61
CA SER A 52 -23.77 -0.99 -5.94
C SER A 52 -24.80 -0.73 -4.86
N SER A 53 -25.42 -1.79 -4.34
CA SER A 53 -26.38 -1.72 -3.24
C SER A 53 -25.72 -1.20 -1.96
N ALA A 54 -24.55 -1.73 -1.60
CA ALA A 54 -23.83 -1.29 -0.41
C ALA A 54 -23.38 0.18 -0.50
N ALA A 55 -22.98 0.64 -1.69
CA ALA A 55 -22.62 2.04 -1.91
C ALA A 55 -23.84 2.96 -1.78
N ALA A 56 -24.96 2.61 -2.40
CA ALA A 56 -26.20 3.38 -2.35
C ALA A 56 -26.78 3.46 -0.93
N GLU A 57 -26.76 2.34 -0.20
CA GLU A 57 -27.16 2.26 1.21
C GLU A 57 -26.30 3.17 2.09
N ARG A 58 -24.96 3.14 1.91
CA ARG A 58 -24.04 3.95 2.68
C ARG A 58 -24.25 5.46 2.45
N LEU A 59 -24.65 5.83 1.25
CA LEU A 59 -25.00 7.20 0.89
C LEU A 59 -26.43 7.58 1.30
N GLN A 60 -27.22 6.64 1.83
CA GLN A 60 -28.66 6.80 2.11
C GLN A 60 -29.46 7.24 0.86
N LYS A 61 -29.06 6.71 -0.32
CA LYS A 61 -29.66 6.99 -1.63
C LYS A 61 -29.91 5.69 -2.40
N PRO A 62 -30.89 4.88 -2.00
CA PRO A 62 -31.14 3.58 -2.63
C PRO A 62 -31.47 3.68 -4.12
N GLU A 63 -32.00 4.81 -4.57
CA GLU A 63 -32.27 5.11 -5.99
C GLU A 63 -31.01 5.15 -6.86
N MET A 64 -29.80 5.27 -6.25
CA MET A 64 -28.54 5.27 -6.97
C MET A 64 -28.04 3.86 -7.30
N THR A 65 -28.63 2.81 -6.77
CA THR A 65 -28.16 1.43 -6.93
C THR A 65 -28.00 1.05 -8.41
N GLU A 66 -29.03 1.29 -9.23
CA GLU A 66 -28.99 0.95 -10.66
C GLU A 66 -27.95 1.79 -11.43
N ARG A 67 -27.81 3.07 -11.10
CA ARG A 67 -26.77 3.92 -11.72
C ARG A 67 -25.36 3.43 -11.41
N PHE A 68 -25.09 3.02 -10.17
CA PHE A 68 -23.79 2.44 -9.79
C PHE A 68 -23.58 1.09 -10.49
N PHE A 69 -24.61 0.23 -10.52
CA PHE A 69 -24.53 -1.04 -11.23
C PHE A 69 -24.22 -0.85 -12.71
N ASP A 70 -24.89 0.08 -13.39
CA ASP A 70 -24.67 0.40 -14.81
C ASP A 70 -23.24 0.82 -15.09
N LEU A 71 -22.62 1.62 -14.22
CA LEU A 71 -21.24 2.04 -14.40
C LEU A 71 -20.27 0.84 -14.42
N PHE A 72 -20.47 -0.13 -13.55
CA PHE A 72 -19.66 -1.35 -13.50
C PHE A 72 -20.00 -2.30 -14.63
N TRP A 73 -21.29 -2.52 -14.88
CA TRP A 73 -21.78 -3.44 -15.90
C TRP A 73 -21.36 -3.04 -17.32
N LYS A 74 -21.34 -1.75 -17.60
CA LYS A 74 -20.89 -1.18 -18.88
C LYS A 74 -19.37 -0.96 -18.94
N ASN A 75 -18.64 -1.35 -17.90
CA ASN A 75 -17.18 -1.16 -17.78
C ASN A 75 -16.74 0.31 -17.91
N TRP A 76 -17.58 1.26 -17.51
CA TRP A 76 -17.22 2.67 -17.46
C TRP A 76 -16.45 3.03 -16.20
N LEU A 77 -16.59 2.21 -15.14
CA LEU A 77 -15.88 2.33 -13.88
C LEU A 77 -15.37 0.95 -13.45
N CYS A 78 -14.08 0.84 -13.20
CA CYS A 78 -13.45 -0.35 -12.61
C CYS A 78 -13.23 -0.10 -11.11
N PRO A 79 -13.86 -0.86 -10.20
CA PRO A 79 -13.64 -0.69 -8.78
C PRO A 79 -12.25 -1.19 -8.38
N ALA A 80 -11.65 -0.53 -7.39
CA ALA A 80 -10.41 -1.04 -6.79
C ALA A 80 -10.66 -2.42 -6.14
N THR A 81 -9.60 -3.25 -6.10
CA THR A 81 -9.67 -4.61 -5.53
C THR A 81 -10.41 -4.66 -4.17
N PRO A 82 -10.11 -3.83 -3.17
CA PRO A 82 -10.80 -3.92 -1.88
C PRO A 82 -12.27 -3.53 -1.95
N VAL A 83 -12.67 -2.67 -2.86
CA VAL A 83 -14.10 -2.40 -3.12
C VAL A 83 -14.76 -3.65 -3.69
N ALA A 84 -14.17 -4.25 -4.73
CA ALA A 84 -14.74 -5.43 -5.39
C ALA A 84 -14.82 -6.64 -4.44
N THR A 85 -13.82 -6.85 -3.59
CA THR A 85 -13.75 -8.01 -2.70
C THR A 85 -14.55 -7.83 -1.41
N ASN A 86 -14.59 -6.62 -0.84
CA ASN A 86 -14.99 -6.42 0.56
C ASN A 86 -16.28 -5.59 0.72
N MET A 87 -16.60 -4.70 -0.24
CA MET A 87 -17.76 -3.82 -0.09
C MET A 87 -19.06 -4.62 -0.08
N GLY A 88 -19.95 -4.34 0.87
CA GLY A 88 -21.17 -5.10 1.10
C GLY A 88 -20.93 -6.49 1.74
N THR A 89 -19.76 -6.72 2.32
CA THR A 89 -19.42 -7.97 3.03
C THR A 89 -18.91 -7.69 4.45
N LYS A 90 -18.70 -8.76 5.22
CA LYS A 90 -18.01 -8.69 6.52
C LYS A 90 -16.50 -8.96 6.40
N ARG A 91 -15.98 -9.07 5.18
CA ARG A 91 -14.53 -9.29 4.95
C ARG A 91 -13.79 -7.97 5.04
N GLY A 92 -12.77 -7.74 5.70
CA GLY A 92 -11.87 -6.60 5.63
C GLY A 92 -12.52 -5.22 5.36
N LEU A 93 -11.74 -4.32 4.81
CA LEU A 93 -12.16 -2.94 4.52
C LEU A 93 -12.33 -2.72 3.00
N PRO A 94 -13.24 -1.83 2.56
CA PRO A 94 -13.38 -1.47 1.14
C PRO A 94 -12.27 -0.50 0.66
N ILE A 95 -11.32 -0.19 1.53
CA ILE A 95 -10.12 0.63 1.25
C ILE A 95 -8.87 -0.15 1.63
N SER A 96 -7.75 0.14 0.98
CA SER A 96 -6.50 -0.58 1.23
C SER A 96 -5.26 0.29 1.27
N CYS A 97 -5.41 1.62 1.16
CA CYS A 97 -4.28 2.54 1.17
C CYS A 97 -4.43 3.50 2.35
N PHE A 98 -3.42 3.52 3.19
CA PHE A 98 -3.39 4.29 4.42
C PHE A 98 -2.07 5.06 4.51
N SER A 99 -2.08 6.18 5.23
CA SER A 99 -0.87 6.92 5.54
C SER A 99 -0.72 7.06 7.05
N ALA A 100 0.52 6.96 7.53
CA ALA A 100 0.86 7.12 8.93
C ALA A 100 1.99 8.14 9.08
N TYR A 101 1.86 9.01 10.08
CA TYR A 101 2.92 9.89 10.54
C TYR A 101 3.54 9.29 11.79
N ILE A 102 4.87 9.21 11.84
CA ILE A 102 5.58 8.61 12.98
C ILE A 102 6.15 9.72 13.85
N PRO A 103 5.60 9.92 15.07
CA PRO A 103 6.09 10.95 16.00
C PRO A 103 7.46 10.58 16.59
N ASP A 104 8.27 11.59 16.94
CA ASP A 104 9.61 11.40 17.52
C ASP A 104 9.56 11.13 19.04
N SER A 105 8.87 10.05 19.40
CA SER A 105 8.84 9.50 20.77
C SER A 105 8.63 7.99 20.72
N VAL A 106 9.16 7.26 21.70
CA VAL A 106 8.99 5.79 21.77
C VAL A 106 7.50 5.41 21.81
N ASP A 107 6.73 6.09 22.64
CA ASP A 107 5.28 5.87 22.74
C ASP A 107 4.57 6.11 21.40
N GLY A 108 4.83 7.23 20.74
CA GLY A 108 4.26 7.54 19.45
C GLY A 108 4.68 6.55 18.34
N ILE A 109 5.95 6.12 18.33
CA ILE A 109 6.44 5.10 17.39
C ILE A 109 5.69 3.79 17.62
N MET A 110 5.58 3.31 18.86
CA MET A 110 4.94 2.03 19.18
C MET A 110 3.43 2.06 18.95
N THR A 111 2.77 3.18 19.22
CA THR A 111 1.36 3.39 18.88
C THR A 111 1.15 3.32 17.37
N SER A 112 1.98 4.01 16.59
CA SER A 112 1.92 3.93 15.12
C SER A 112 2.18 2.51 14.60
N MET A 113 3.12 1.77 15.20
CA MET A 113 3.36 0.35 14.84
C MET A 113 2.13 -0.52 15.10
N HIS A 114 1.43 -0.31 16.21
CA HIS A 114 0.19 -1.01 16.51
C HIS A 114 -0.89 -0.73 15.46
N GLU A 115 -1.12 0.53 15.12
CA GLU A 115 -2.08 0.93 14.09
C GLU A 115 -1.74 0.33 12.72
N ILE A 116 -0.47 0.40 12.32
CA ILE A 116 0.03 -0.17 11.06
C ILE A 116 -0.19 -1.70 11.05
N ALA A 117 0.08 -2.38 12.16
CA ALA A 117 -0.15 -3.81 12.31
C ALA A 117 -1.62 -4.18 12.10
N MET A 118 -2.53 -3.43 12.72
CA MET A 118 -3.98 -3.66 12.59
C MET A 118 -4.48 -3.41 11.16
N LEU A 119 -4.00 -2.35 10.49
CA LEU A 119 -4.34 -2.07 9.09
C LEU A 119 -3.77 -3.14 8.15
N SER A 120 -2.53 -3.58 8.38
CA SER A 120 -1.87 -4.64 7.61
C SER A 120 -2.62 -5.97 7.71
N LYS A 121 -3.11 -6.34 8.90
CA LYS A 121 -3.96 -7.53 9.11
C LYS A 121 -5.17 -7.58 8.18
N HIS A 122 -5.72 -6.42 7.83
CA HIS A 122 -6.86 -6.31 6.92
C HIS A 122 -6.46 -6.12 5.44
N GLY A 123 -5.20 -6.39 5.10
CA GLY A 123 -4.68 -6.26 3.72
C GLY A 123 -4.40 -4.83 3.29
N GLY A 124 -4.24 -3.90 4.25
CA GLY A 124 -3.90 -2.51 3.99
C GLY A 124 -2.45 -2.33 3.51
N GLY A 125 -2.24 -1.46 2.53
CA GLY A 125 -0.94 -0.91 2.19
C GLY A 125 -0.72 0.41 2.91
N ILE A 126 0.39 0.57 3.61
CA ILE A 126 0.63 1.72 4.48
C ILE A 126 1.86 2.50 4.02
N GLY A 127 1.70 3.79 3.72
CA GLY A 127 2.81 4.73 3.56
C GLY A 127 3.09 5.43 4.88
N SER A 128 4.28 5.26 5.45
CA SER A 128 4.65 5.85 6.74
C SER A 128 5.76 6.88 6.60
N TYR A 129 5.60 8.05 7.22
CA TYR A 129 6.56 9.15 7.14
C TYR A 129 7.44 9.21 8.38
N TYR A 130 8.76 9.06 8.18
CA TYR A 130 9.78 9.03 9.23
C TYR A 130 10.59 10.30 9.36
N GLY A 131 10.32 11.31 8.54
CA GLY A 131 11.11 12.54 8.50
C GLY A 131 11.02 13.41 9.75
N ALA A 132 10.11 13.11 10.67
CA ALA A 132 10.02 13.79 11.95
C ALA A 132 10.97 13.21 13.01
N LEU A 133 11.45 11.97 12.83
CA LEU A 133 12.35 11.35 13.78
C LEU A 133 13.73 12.00 13.71
N ARG A 134 14.37 12.14 14.87
CA ARG A 134 15.73 12.65 14.94
C ARG A 134 16.73 11.67 14.35
N PRO A 135 17.75 12.17 13.62
CA PRO A 135 18.76 11.33 13.01
C PRO A 135 19.72 10.72 14.03
N ARG A 136 20.44 9.69 13.59
CA ARG A 136 21.47 8.99 14.37
C ARG A 136 22.47 9.96 14.98
N GLY A 137 22.83 9.70 16.23
CA GLY A 137 23.76 10.53 16.99
C GLY A 137 23.14 11.74 17.68
N SER A 138 21.85 12.01 17.45
CA SER A 138 21.11 13.05 18.19
C SER A 138 20.99 12.71 19.67
N LYS A 139 21.06 13.74 20.53
CA LYS A 139 20.96 13.56 22.00
C LYS A 139 19.53 13.17 22.40
N ILE A 140 19.44 12.17 23.28
CA ILE A 140 18.21 11.82 23.99
C ILE A 140 18.31 12.42 25.39
N LYS A 141 17.27 13.15 25.80
CA LYS A 141 17.23 13.80 27.13
C LYS A 141 17.42 12.74 28.24
N GLY A 142 18.55 12.84 28.94
CA GLY A 142 18.86 11.92 30.06
C GLY A 142 19.33 10.50 29.68
N ASN A 143 19.51 10.18 28.39
CA ASN A 143 19.77 8.80 27.94
C ASN A 143 20.73 8.63 26.75
N GLY A 144 21.73 9.49 26.63
CA GLY A 144 22.77 9.33 25.60
C GLY A 144 22.35 9.80 24.19
N LYS A 145 22.61 8.98 23.16
CA LYS A 145 22.37 9.30 21.75
C LYS A 145 21.52 8.21 21.09
N THR A 146 20.70 8.61 20.11
CA THR A 146 19.87 7.67 19.31
C THR A 146 20.69 6.98 18.23
N ASP A 147 20.28 5.75 17.88
CA ASP A 147 20.78 5.02 16.70
C ASP A 147 20.05 5.39 15.39
N GLY A 148 19.22 6.44 15.43
CA GLY A 148 18.47 6.95 14.26
C GLY A 148 17.23 6.13 13.93
N ILE A 149 16.79 6.24 12.67
CA ILE A 149 15.51 5.67 12.23
C ILE A 149 15.58 4.17 11.90
N VAL A 150 16.73 3.63 11.52
CA VAL A 150 16.84 2.26 10.99
C VAL A 150 16.40 1.18 11.96
N PRO A 151 16.68 1.23 13.27
CA PRO A 151 16.13 0.27 14.22
C PRO A 151 14.59 0.23 14.24
N PHE A 152 13.93 1.37 14.10
CA PHE A 152 12.47 1.45 14.04
C PHE A 152 11.91 0.94 12.70
N LEU A 153 12.63 1.16 11.59
CA LEU A 153 12.31 0.55 10.31
C LEU A 153 12.41 -0.97 10.36
N LYS A 154 13.38 -1.52 11.10
CA LYS A 154 13.52 -2.96 11.33
C LYS A 154 12.33 -3.55 12.08
N ILE A 155 11.81 -2.83 13.07
CA ILE A 155 10.58 -3.24 13.78
C ILE A 155 9.40 -3.27 12.79
N LEU A 156 9.25 -2.25 11.94
CA LEU A 156 8.21 -2.21 10.92
C LEU A 156 8.35 -3.35 9.93
N ASP A 157 9.54 -3.60 9.39
CA ASP A 157 9.84 -4.69 8.45
C ASP A 157 9.42 -6.05 9.01
N SER A 158 9.79 -6.32 10.26
CA SER A 158 9.42 -7.56 10.96
C SER A 158 7.93 -7.64 11.25
N THR A 159 7.30 -6.54 11.64
CA THR A 159 5.85 -6.47 11.92
C THR A 159 5.04 -6.79 10.68
N ILE A 160 5.35 -6.15 9.55
CA ILE A 160 4.65 -6.39 8.28
C ILE A 160 4.86 -7.83 7.80
N SER A 161 6.08 -8.34 7.87
CA SER A 161 6.38 -9.73 7.50
C SER A 161 5.63 -10.75 8.36
N GLY A 162 5.56 -10.51 9.68
CA GLY A 162 4.91 -11.43 10.62
C GLY A 162 3.38 -11.43 10.54
N ILE A 163 2.76 -10.30 10.23
CA ILE A 163 1.30 -10.14 10.26
C ILE A 163 0.66 -10.46 8.90
N SER A 164 1.40 -10.39 7.81
CA SER A 164 0.90 -10.65 6.44
C SER A 164 0.49 -12.10 6.17
N GLN A 165 0.19 -12.89 7.20
CA GLN A 165 -0.12 -14.32 7.07
C GLN A 165 -1.61 -14.55 6.78
N GLY A 166 -1.92 -15.11 5.62
CA GLY A 166 -3.19 -15.79 5.37
C GLY A 166 -4.34 -14.97 4.76
N GLY A 167 -4.12 -13.76 4.26
CA GLY A 167 -5.17 -12.98 3.58
C GLY A 167 -5.14 -13.12 2.04
N VAL A 168 -6.24 -12.78 1.39
CA VAL A 168 -6.32 -12.67 -0.09
C VAL A 168 -5.34 -11.64 -0.62
N ARG A 169 -5.05 -10.59 0.19
CA ARG A 169 -4.07 -9.56 -0.10
C ARG A 169 -3.11 -9.44 1.09
N ARG A 170 -1.80 -9.56 0.83
CA ARG A 170 -0.77 -9.31 1.84
C ARG A 170 -0.72 -7.83 2.18
N GLY A 171 -0.55 -7.50 3.46
CA GLY A 171 -0.20 -6.15 3.87
C GLY A 171 1.16 -5.76 3.30
N ALA A 172 1.33 -4.49 2.99
CA ALA A 172 2.58 -3.93 2.52
C ALA A 172 2.81 -2.57 3.19
N ALA A 173 4.06 -2.23 3.45
CA ALA A 173 4.40 -0.92 3.97
C ALA A 173 5.55 -0.29 3.18
N ALA A 174 5.48 1.04 3.04
CA ALA A 174 6.54 1.85 2.48
C ALA A 174 6.90 2.94 3.50
N ALA A 175 8.19 3.03 3.83
CA ALA A 175 8.72 4.11 4.67
C ALA A 175 9.19 5.27 3.80
N TYR A 176 8.85 6.50 4.18
CA TYR A 176 9.25 7.72 3.46
C TYR A 176 10.14 8.60 4.31
N LEU A 177 11.24 9.08 3.70
CA LEU A 177 12.20 9.95 4.34
C LEU A 177 12.59 11.13 3.43
N PRO A 178 12.73 12.36 3.96
CA PRO A 178 13.28 13.48 3.18
C PRO A 178 14.74 13.22 2.79
N ILE A 179 15.13 13.62 1.58
CA ILE A 179 16.51 13.51 1.09
C ILE A 179 17.50 14.33 1.96
N GLU A 180 17.00 15.35 2.62
CA GLU A 180 17.78 16.22 3.52
C GLU A 180 18.01 15.59 4.90
N HIS A 181 17.29 14.52 5.26
CA HIS A 181 17.41 13.90 6.58
C HIS A 181 18.82 13.39 6.87
N GLY A 182 19.24 13.44 8.14
CA GLY A 182 20.59 13.01 8.54
C GLY A 182 20.89 11.54 8.32
N ASP A 183 19.87 10.68 8.32
CA ASP A 183 20.01 9.23 8.09
C ASP A 183 19.78 8.84 6.61
N PHE A 184 19.72 9.80 5.69
CA PHE A 184 19.46 9.52 4.26
C PHE A 184 20.43 8.49 3.67
N ASP A 185 21.72 8.62 3.95
CA ASP A 185 22.77 7.77 3.34
C ASP A 185 22.63 6.30 3.75
N GLU A 186 22.14 6.04 4.97
CA GLU A 186 21.83 4.69 5.42
C GLU A 186 20.48 4.23 4.89
N PHE A 187 19.46 5.09 4.96
CA PHE A 187 18.10 4.80 4.52
C PHE A 187 18.01 4.42 3.05
N VAL A 188 18.73 5.10 2.16
CA VAL A 188 18.70 4.80 0.72
C VAL A 188 19.19 3.38 0.41
N ASN A 189 20.00 2.80 1.29
CA ASN A 189 20.64 1.51 1.11
C ASN A 189 19.99 0.35 1.90
N ILE A 190 18.90 0.57 2.65
CA ILE A 190 18.30 -0.45 3.54
C ILE A 190 17.86 -1.74 2.85
N ARG A 191 17.64 -1.73 1.53
CA ARG A 191 17.26 -2.90 0.74
C ARG A 191 18.41 -3.57 0.00
N LYS A 192 19.63 -3.07 0.10
CA LYS A 192 20.78 -3.74 -0.49
C LYS A 192 21.03 -5.07 0.23
N PRO A 193 21.18 -6.20 -0.51
CA PRO A 193 21.25 -7.54 0.09
C PRO A 193 22.63 -7.88 0.71
N HIS A 194 23.47 -6.88 0.94
CA HIS A 194 24.81 -7.01 1.52
C HIS A 194 25.03 -5.93 2.59
N GLY A 195 25.90 -6.23 3.55
CA GLY A 195 26.19 -5.38 4.69
C GLY A 195 25.65 -5.97 6.00
N ASP A 196 25.45 -5.12 7.01
CA ASP A 196 24.95 -5.54 8.32
C ASP A 196 23.46 -5.88 8.26
N VAL A 197 23.12 -7.15 8.48
CA VAL A 197 21.73 -7.67 8.52
C VAL A 197 20.82 -6.90 9.49
N ASN A 198 21.39 -6.40 10.58
CA ASN A 198 20.62 -5.63 11.57
C ASN A 198 20.24 -4.24 11.06
N ARG A 199 20.88 -3.79 9.98
CA ARG A 199 20.65 -2.49 9.33
C ARG A 199 19.90 -2.61 7.99
N GLN A 200 19.39 -3.80 7.67
CA GLN A 200 18.65 -4.10 6.42
C GLN A 200 17.17 -4.30 6.70
N CYS A 201 16.32 -3.83 5.77
CA CYS A 201 14.87 -3.99 5.77
C CYS A 201 14.43 -4.49 4.39
N LEU A 202 14.61 -5.79 4.12
CA LEU A 202 14.46 -6.36 2.77
C LEU A 202 13.00 -6.53 2.34
N ASN A 203 12.05 -6.59 3.28
CA ASN A 203 10.62 -6.74 3.00
C ASN A 203 9.88 -5.40 2.94
N LEU A 204 10.51 -4.33 3.43
CA LEU A 204 9.92 -3.01 3.50
C LEU A 204 10.22 -2.23 2.21
N HIS A 205 9.20 -1.70 1.57
CA HIS A 205 9.37 -0.70 0.52
C HIS A 205 9.82 0.63 1.12
N HIS A 206 10.55 1.43 0.35
CA HIS A 206 10.95 2.74 0.82
C HIS A 206 10.89 3.81 -0.27
N GLY A 207 10.72 5.05 0.14
CA GLY A 207 10.63 6.19 -0.75
C GLY A 207 11.35 7.42 -0.18
N VAL A 208 11.89 8.22 -1.06
CA VAL A 208 12.55 9.48 -0.72
C VAL A 208 11.69 10.64 -1.17
N THR A 209 11.39 11.56 -0.23
CA THR A 209 10.69 12.79 -0.56
C THR A 209 11.70 13.88 -0.89
N VAL A 210 11.44 14.60 -1.97
CA VAL A 210 12.32 15.64 -2.52
C VAL A 210 11.53 16.94 -2.66
N GLY A 211 12.05 18.02 -2.07
CA GLY A 211 11.48 19.36 -2.19
C GLY A 211 12.05 20.15 -3.37
N ASP A 212 11.34 21.19 -3.79
CA ASP A 212 11.75 22.09 -4.88
C ASP A 212 13.11 22.75 -4.57
N GLU A 213 13.30 23.24 -3.34
CA GLU A 213 14.56 23.85 -2.91
C GLU A 213 15.78 22.92 -3.09
N PHE A 214 15.61 21.64 -2.77
CA PHE A 214 16.68 20.67 -2.99
C PHE A 214 16.98 20.51 -4.48
N MET A 215 15.97 20.39 -5.33
CA MET A 215 16.13 20.26 -6.77
C MET A 215 16.77 21.51 -7.39
N GLU A 216 16.42 22.70 -6.93
CA GLU A 216 17.09 23.93 -7.34
C GLU A 216 18.59 23.92 -7.02
N LYS A 217 18.99 23.44 -5.82
CA LYS A 217 20.41 23.27 -5.45
C LYS A 217 21.11 22.29 -6.41
N VAL A 218 20.45 21.17 -6.77
CA VAL A 218 20.98 20.21 -7.75
C VAL A 218 21.20 20.89 -9.11
N ILE A 219 20.22 21.65 -9.59
CA ILE A 219 20.28 22.38 -10.89
C ILE A 219 21.39 23.43 -10.86
N LYS A 220 21.45 24.23 -9.79
CA LYS A 220 22.48 25.27 -9.60
C LYS A 220 23.89 24.71 -9.40
N GLY A 221 24.06 23.39 -9.28
CA GLY A 221 25.39 22.76 -9.24
C GLY A 221 25.94 22.53 -7.84
N ASP A 222 25.12 22.64 -6.78
CA ASP A 222 25.59 22.34 -5.43
C ASP A 222 26.12 20.90 -5.34
N LYS A 223 27.39 20.77 -4.98
CA LYS A 223 28.14 19.51 -4.99
C LYS A 223 27.46 18.47 -4.09
N LYS A 224 27.13 18.84 -2.86
CA LYS A 224 26.54 17.94 -1.85
C LYS A 224 25.15 17.45 -2.28
N SER A 225 24.32 18.34 -2.80
CA SER A 225 22.98 17.96 -3.29
C SER A 225 23.08 17.05 -4.51
N ARG A 226 24.03 17.31 -5.43
CA ARG A 226 24.28 16.44 -6.60
C ARG A 226 24.80 15.06 -6.21
N GLU A 227 25.64 14.96 -5.19
CA GLU A 227 26.13 13.67 -4.67
C GLU A 227 24.97 12.84 -4.10
N LYS A 228 24.15 13.42 -3.24
CA LYS A 228 22.94 12.75 -2.70
C LYS A 228 21.97 12.31 -3.81
N TRP A 229 21.72 13.20 -4.77
CA TRP A 229 20.84 12.89 -5.91
C TRP A 229 21.38 11.74 -6.76
N ARG A 230 22.69 11.73 -7.01
CA ARG A 230 23.36 10.65 -7.75
C ARG A 230 23.27 9.31 -7.00
N GLU A 231 23.49 9.29 -5.68
CA GLU A 231 23.37 8.07 -4.87
C GLU A 231 21.95 7.52 -4.88
N LEU A 232 20.95 8.40 -4.76
CA LEU A 232 19.54 8.04 -4.87
C LEU A 232 19.25 7.35 -6.22
N LEU A 233 19.64 7.97 -7.32
CA LEU A 233 19.41 7.44 -8.67
C LEU A 233 20.18 6.13 -8.89
N LYS A 234 21.43 6.04 -8.43
CA LYS A 234 22.26 4.84 -8.52
C LYS A 234 21.59 3.67 -7.81
N THR A 235 21.20 3.84 -6.54
CA THR A 235 20.55 2.78 -5.77
C THR A 235 19.21 2.35 -6.41
N ARG A 236 18.46 3.33 -6.93
CA ARG A 236 17.21 3.04 -7.65
C ARG A 236 17.44 2.21 -8.92
N MET A 237 18.50 2.47 -9.66
CA MET A 237 18.86 1.66 -10.83
C MET A 237 19.30 0.25 -10.45
N GLU A 238 19.99 0.10 -9.32
CA GLU A 238 20.49 -1.19 -8.84
C GLU A 238 19.38 -2.10 -8.28
N THR A 239 18.39 -1.51 -7.60
CA THR A 239 17.41 -2.25 -6.79
C THR A 239 15.94 -2.05 -7.22
N GLY A 240 15.64 -1.09 -8.10
CA GLY A 240 14.28 -0.65 -8.42
C GLY A 240 13.66 0.31 -7.39
N GLU A 241 14.31 0.51 -6.25
CA GLU A 241 13.89 1.39 -5.16
C GLU A 241 15.07 2.30 -4.71
N PRO A 242 14.81 3.38 -3.98
CA PRO A 242 13.55 3.87 -3.43
C PRO A 242 12.61 4.51 -4.46
N TYR A 243 11.32 4.68 -4.10
CA TYR A 243 10.42 5.58 -4.80
C TYR A 243 10.91 7.03 -4.66
N ILE A 244 10.61 7.87 -5.64
CA ILE A 244 10.89 9.31 -5.57
C ILE A 244 9.57 10.06 -5.57
N MET A 245 9.34 10.87 -4.54
CA MET A 245 8.13 11.69 -4.39
C MET A 245 8.50 13.16 -4.33
N PHE A 246 8.10 13.94 -5.32
CA PHE A 246 8.26 15.39 -5.35
C PHE A 246 7.21 16.05 -4.45
N ARG A 247 7.59 16.23 -3.18
CA ARG A 247 6.70 16.66 -2.08
C ARG A 247 5.94 17.93 -2.39
N ASP A 248 6.61 18.94 -2.90
CA ASP A 248 6.01 20.25 -3.10
C ASP A 248 5.06 20.24 -4.31
N SER A 249 5.36 19.44 -5.35
CA SER A 249 4.43 19.20 -6.46
C SER A 249 3.15 18.50 -5.99
N VAL A 250 3.27 17.46 -5.18
CA VAL A 250 2.10 16.78 -4.59
C VAL A 250 1.27 17.75 -3.76
N ASN A 251 1.90 18.59 -2.94
CA ASN A 251 1.20 19.55 -2.10
C ASN A 251 0.48 20.66 -2.88
N ARG A 252 0.99 21.02 -4.06
CA ARG A 252 0.32 22.03 -4.93
C ARG A 252 -0.92 21.46 -5.65
N HIS A 253 -0.99 20.15 -5.83
CA HIS A 253 -2.04 19.48 -6.65
C HIS A 253 -3.00 18.60 -5.83
N ARG A 254 -2.95 18.64 -4.51
CA ARG A 254 -3.87 17.94 -3.61
C ARG A 254 -5.17 18.69 -3.34
#